data_af98f86391fc62cb8bf41055648d490c
#
_entry.id   af98f86391fc62cb8bf41055648d490c
#
_cell.length_a   1.000
_cell.length_b   1.000
_cell.length_c   1.000
_cell.angle_alpha   90.00
_cell.angle_beta   90.00
_cell.angle_gamma   90.00
#
_symmetry.space_group_name_H-M   'P 1'
#
loop_
_entity.id
_entity.type
_entity.pdbx_description
1 polymer ?
#
loop_
_entity_poly.entity_id
_entity_poly.type
_entity_poly.pdbx_seq_one_letter_code
_entity_poly.pdbx_strand_id
1 'polypeptide(L)'
;GKPPRRLCHGCFQALKELEDQQITCRMRGCEGTWLWNRFQQLEHQLAGKDLGKPPKRMCQQCYDRFHDLKDREEPCRITECTRTWAYRAYDQLERIIEEGPEATPPERMCHDCYLFYSQTEDREIRCRNRGCEGTWTHGRSAQLHAWLRGSGRPAPRACDACVEKLEALPQKQIECMVP
;
A
#
# COMPACT_ATOMS: atom_id res chain seq x y z
N GLY A 1 -9.27 -37.99 37.44
CA GLY A 1 -9.22 -37.63 36.01
C GLY A 1 -10.50 -36.90 35.61
N LYS A 2 -10.42 -35.89 34.77
CA LYS A 2 -11.61 -35.22 34.25
C LYS A 2 -12.37 -36.21 33.38
N PRO A 3 -13.72 -36.29 33.48
CA PRO A 3 -14.52 -37.18 32.63
C PRO A 3 -14.28 -36.84 31.15
N PRO A 4 -14.31 -37.84 30.25
CA PRO A 4 -14.15 -37.60 28.85
C PRO A 4 -15.28 -36.70 28.34
N ARG A 5 -14.92 -35.66 27.56
CA ARG A 5 -15.90 -34.77 26.93
C ARG A 5 -16.73 -35.57 25.92
N ARG A 6 -18.02 -35.78 26.22
CA ARG A 6 -18.96 -36.47 25.33
C ARG A 6 -19.92 -35.48 24.71
N LEU A 7 -20.24 -35.69 23.45
CA LEU A 7 -21.31 -34.93 22.77
C LEU A 7 -22.67 -35.41 23.34
N CYS A 8 -23.60 -34.51 23.51
CA CYS A 8 -25.01 -34.86 23.76
C CYS A 8 -25.60 -35.49 22.48
N HIS A 9 -26.74 -36.16 22.61
CA HIS A 9 -27.42 -36.85 21.51
C HIS A 9 -27.70 -35.91 20.31
N GLY A 10 -28.20 -34.68 20.56
CA GLY A 10 -28.48 -33.71 19.52
C GLY A 10 -27.20 -33.23 18.75
N CYS A 11 -26.11 -32.94 19.49
CA CYS A 11 -24.87 -32.58 18.84
C CYS A 11 -24.25 -33.73 18.03
N PHE A 12 -24.43 -34.98 18.50
CA PHE A 12 -23.99 -36.18 17.77
C PHE A 12 -24.78 -36.39 16.48
N GLN A 13 -26.08 -36.17 16.48
CA GLN A 13 -26.89 -36.25 15.26
C GLN A 13 -26.54 -35.15 14.27
N ALA A 14 -26.46 -33.90 14.74
CA ALA A 14 -26.03 -32.79 13.90
C ALA A 14 -24.63 -33.03 13.26
N LEU A 15 -23.68 -33.60 14.01
CA LEU A 15 -22.36 -33.94 13.50
C LEU A 15 -22.38 -34.99 12.38
N LYS A 16 -23.35 -35.93 12.39
CA LYS A 16 -23.48 -36.94 11.33
C LYS A 16 -23.98 -36.37 10.01
N GLU A 17 -24.70 -35.25 10.06
CA GLU A 17 -25.20 -34.55 8.87
C GLU A 17 -24.18 -33.61 8.23
N LEU A 18 -23.07 -33.35 8.94
CA LEU A 18 -22.00 -32.48 8.48
C LEU A 18 -20.89 -33.32 7.80
N GLU A 19 -20.39 -32.78 6.69
CA GLU A 19 -19.24 -33.34 5.97
C GLU A 19 -18.06 -32.37 6.05
N ASP A 20 -16.85 -32.94 6.03
CA ASP A 20 -15.63 -32.15 5.97
C ASP A 20 -15.54 -31.41 4.61
N GLN A 21 -15.26 -30.12 4.65
CA GLN A 21 -15.22 -29.25 3.47
C GLN A 21 -13.83 -28.69 3.23
N GLN A 22 -13.42 -28.62 1.97
CA GLN A 22 -12.23 -27.90 1.55
C GLN A 22 -12.60 -26.46 1.21
N ILE A 23 -12.06 -25.53 1.97
CA ILE A 23 -12.34 -24.09 1.82
C ILE A 23 -11.11 -23.41 1.25
N THR A 24 -11.30 -22.52 0.29
CA THR A 24 -10.21 -21.75 -0.34
C THR A 24 -9.49 -20.87 0.67
N CYS A 25 -8.20 -20.71 0.48
CA CYS A 25 -7.35 -19.82 1.27
C CYS A 25 -7.88 -18.38 1.19
N ARG A 26 -7.80 -17.64 2.31
CA ARG A 26 -8.18 -16.23 2.33
C ARG A 26 -7.20 -15.31 1.62
N MET A 27 -5.96 -15.79 1.38
CA MET A 27 -4.91 -15.00 0.72
C MET A 27 -5.21 -14.90 -0.77
N ARG A 28 -5.20 -13.68 -1.27
CA ARG A 28 -5.41 -13.41 -2.69
C ARG A 28 -4.33 -14.09 -3.52
N GLY A 29 -4.72 -14.68 -4.66
CA GLY A 29 -3.79 -15.39 -5.54
C GLY A 29 -3.33 -16.76 -5.04
N CYS A 30 -3.74 -17.19 -3.84
CA CYS A 30 -3.40 -18.52 -3.31
C CYS A 30 -4.46 -19.54 -3.71
N GLU A 31 -4.05 -20.59 -4.43
CA GLU A 31 -4.91 -21.72 -4.83
C GLU A 31 -5.04 -22.78 -3.73
N GLY A 32 -4.32 -22.64 -2.62
CA GLY A 32 -4.37 -23.57 -1.50
C GLY A 32 -5.72 -23.57 -0.78
N THR A 33 -6.03 -24.71 -0.15
CA THR A 33 -7.25 -24.89 0.64
C THR A 33 -6.93 -25.24 2.09
N TRP A 34 -7.91 -25.11 2.97
CA TRP A 34 -7.83 -25.59 4.34
C TRP A 34 -9.08 -26.44 4.65
N LEU A 35 -8.92 -27.43 5.53
CA LEU A 35 -9.98 -28.34 5.90
C LEU A 35 -10.85 -27.71 6.98
N TRP A 36 -12.14 -27.45 6.66
CA TRP A 36 -13.17 -27.09 7.62
C TRP A 36 -13.91 -28.34 8.04
N ASN A 37 -13.39 -29.00 9.07
CA ASN A 37 -13.92 -30.26 9.52
C ASN A 37 -15.29 -30.10 10.20
N ARG A 38 -16.07 -31.17 10.22
CA ARG A 38 -17.44 -31.21 10.77
C ARG A 38 -17.52 -30.76 12.24
N PHE A 39 -16.47 -30.98 13.05
CA PHE A 39 -16.46 -30.49 14.43
C PHE A 39 -16.39 -28.96 14.48
N GLN A 40 -15.55 -28.36 13.68
CA GLN A 40 -15.47 -26.90 13.56
C GLN A 40 -16.76 -26.30 12.99
N GLN A 41 -17.42 -27.00 12.06
CA GLN A 41 -18.73 -26.61 11.52
C GLN A 41 -19.80 -26.66 12.62
N LEU A 42 -19.84 -27.72 13.41
CA LEU A 42 -20.77 -27.83 14.55
C LEU A 42 -20.52 -26.71 15.58
N GLU A 43 -19.29 -26.43 15.95
CA GLU A 43 -18.95 -25.31 16.86
C GLU A 43 -19.41 -23.96 16.28
N HIS A 44 -19.23 -23.77 14.97
CA HIS A 44 -19.67 -22.56 14.27
C HIS A 44 -21.20 -22.39 14.31
N GLN A 45 -21.93 -23.48 14.07
CA GLN A 45 -23.40 -23.53 14.15
C GLN A 45 -23.93 -23.28 15.57
N LEU A 46 -23.32 -23.91 16.58
CA LEU A 46 -23.66 -23.70 17.99
C LEU A 46 -23.40 -22.26 18.45
N ALA A 47 -22.43 -21.57 17.82
CA ALA A 47 -22.21 -20.14 18.04
C ALA A 47 -23.20 -19.23 17.28
N GLY A 48 -24.26 -19.80 16.66
CA GLY A 48 -25.28 -19.06 15.93
C GLY A 48 -24.81 -18.48 14.58
N LYS A 49 -23.72 -19.03 14.02
CA LYS A 49 -23.16 -18.55 12.74
C LYS A 49 -23.66 -19.41 11.57
N ASP A 50 -23.75 -18.78 10.42
CA ASP A 50 -24.21 -19.39 9.18
C ASP A 50 -23.15 -20.34 8.59
N LEU A 51 -23.49 -21.60 8.37
CA LEU A 51 -22.63 -22.61 7.73
C LEU A 51 -22.32 -22.28 6.26
N GLY A 52 -23.16 -21.49 5.58
CA GLY A 52 -22.90 -21.00 4.24
C GLY A 52 -21.78 -19.95 4.17
N LYS A 53 -21.29 -19.48 5.34
CA LYS A 53 -20.22 -18.48 5.45
C LYS A 53 -19.05 -19.01 6.28
N PRO A 54 -18.19 -19.85 5.70
CA PRO A 54 -17.05 -20.40 6.40
C PRO A 54 -16.10 -19.29 6.89
N PRO A 55 -15.40 -19.50 8.01
CA PRO A 55 -14.42 -18.53 8.49
C PRO A 55 -13.30 -18.33 7.48
N LYS A 56 -12.90 -17.05 7.28
CA LYS A 56 -11.79 -16.70 6.38
C LYS A 56 -10.46 -17.09 7.05
N ARG A 57 -9.84 -18.18 6.62
CA ARG A 57 -8.55 -18.67 7.14
C ARG A 57 -7.52 -18.83 6.03
N MET A 58 -6.26 -18.78 6.39
CA MET A 58 -5.15 -19.17 5.53
C MET A 58 -5.09 -20.70 5.44
N CYS A 59 -4.65 -21.24 4.30
CA CYS A 59 -4.20 -22.61 4.22
C CYS A 59 -2.92 -22.80 5.05
N GLN A 60 -2.55 -24.05 5.37
CA GLN A 60 -1.39 -24.33 6.22
C GLN A 60 -0.10 -23.71 5.67
N GLN A 61 0.15 -23.81 4.38
CA GLN A 61 1.35 -23.26 3.75
C GLN A 61 1.45 -21.72 3.90
N CYS A 62 0.32 -20.98 3.71
CA CYS A 62 0.30 -19.54 3.90
C CYS A 62 0.46 -19.17 5.38
N TYR A 63 -0.11 -19.96 6.27
CA TYR A 63 0.00 -19.76 7.71
C TYR A 63 1.44 -19.91 8.19
N ASP A 64 2.14 -20.97 7.78
CA ASP A 64 3.54 -21.22 8.14
C ASP A 64 4.44 -20.09 7.62
N ARG A 65 4.30 -19.71 6.34
CA ARG A 65 5.04 -18.58 5.77
C ARG A 65 4.75 -17.26 6.50
N PHE A 66 3.48 -17.01 6.86
CA PHE A 66 3.11 -15.79 7.59
C PHE A 66 3.79 -15.70 8.95
N HIS A 67 3.96 -16.83 9.65
CA HIS A 67 4.64 -16.88 10.94
C HIS A 67 6.15 -16.60 10.86
N ASP A 68 6.77 -16.90 9.73
CA ASP A 68 8.19 -16.61 9.50
C ASP A 68 8.44 -15.14 9.13
N LEU A 69 7.41 -14.44 8.64
CA LEU A 69 7.49 -13.03 8.27
C LEU A 69 7.34 -12.11 9.49
N LYS A 70 8.09 -11.03 9.48
CA LYS A 70 7.99 -9.95 10.48
C LYS A 70 7.68 -8.64 9.81
N ASP A 71 6.91 -7.81 10.48
CA ASP A 71 6.74 -6.42 10.07
C ASP A 71 8.10 -5.74 10.01
N ARG A 72 8.35 -4.98 8.97
CA ARG A 72 9.60 -4.23 8.77
C ARG A 72 9.32 -2.83 8.27
N GLU A 73 10.28 -1.94 8.51
CA GLU A 73 10.21 -0.56 8.07
C GLU A 73 10.93 -0.42 6.72
N GLU A 74 10.25 0.16 5.75
CA GLU A 74 10.79 0.43 4.42
C GLU A 74 10.90 1.94 4.20
N PRO A 75 11.92 2.43 3.48
CA PRO A 75 12.09 3.86 3.24
C PRO A 75 10.95 4.43 2.40
N CYS A 76 10.65 5.70 2.64
CA CYS A 76 9.74 6.45 1.80
C CYS A 76 10.30 6.54 0.37
N ARG A 77 9.44 6.40 -0.65
CA ARG A 77 9.86 6.54 -2.07
C ARG A 77 10.33 7.95 -2.43
N ILE A 78 10.02 8.95 -1.61
CA ILE A 78 10.45 10.33 -1.84
C ILE A 78 11.87 10.49 -1.31
N THR A 79 12.81 10.75 -2.18
CA THR A 79 14.24 10.75 -1.88
C THR A 79 14.65 11.69 -0.75
N GLU A 80 14.02 12.87 -0.64
CA GLU A 80 14.30 13.83 0.44
C GLU A 80 13.63 13.48 1.77
N CYS A 81 12.77 12.44 1.80
CA CYS A 81 12.08 12.04 3.00
C CYS A 81 12.88 10.96 3.75
N THR A 82 13.23 11.23 4.99
CA THR A 82 13.96 10.30 5.87
C THR A 82 13.03 9.36 6.65
N ARG A 83 11.71 9.46 6.45
CA ARG A 83 10.72 8.65 7.15
C ARG A 83 10.51 7.32 6.46
N THR A 84 9.98 6.37 7.21
CA THR A 84 9.67 5.01 6.76
C THR A 84 8.16 4.76 6.70
N TRP A 85 7.78 3.64 6.15
CA TRP A 85 6.43 3.08 6.21
C TRP A 85 6.50 1.60 6.60
N ALA A 86 5.51 1.12 7.34
CA ALA A 86 5.47 -0.26 7.82
C ALA A 86 5.04 -1.22 6.70
N TYR A 87 5.93 -2.12 6.29
CA TYR A 87 5.64 -3.23 5.38
C TYR A 87 5.28 -4.47 6.21
N ARG A 88 3.99 -4.66 6.40
CA ARG A 88 3.47 -5.68 7.29
C ARG A 88 3.66 -7.09 6.74
N ALA A 89 3.81 -8.06 7.62
CA ALA A 89 3.95 -9.48 7.27
C ALA A 89 2.82 -9.98 6.33
N TYR A 90 1.61 -9.47 6.51
CA TYR A 90 0.48 -9.80 5.63
C TYR A 90 0.69 -9.30 4.19
N ASP A 91 1.10 -8.03 4.02
CA ASP A 91 1.35 -7.43 2.70
C ASP A 91 2.57 -8.11 2.02
N GLN A 92 3.57 -8.52 2.81
CA GLN A 92 4.72 -9.29 2.34
C GLN A 92 4.27 -10.64 1.79
N LEU A 93 3.41 -11.35 2.53
CA LEU A 93 2.89 -12.65 2.09
C LEU A 93 2.06 -12.54 0.81
N GLU A 94 1.20 -11.52 0.68
CA GLU A 94 0.44 -11.30 -0.56
C GLU A 94 1.38 -11.13 -1.76
N ARG A 95 2.42 -10.31 -1.64
CA ARG A 95 3.38 -10.15 -2.74
C ARG A 95 4.18 -11.40 -3.04
N ILE A 96 4.59 -12.15 -2.02
CA ILE A 96 5.28 -13.43 -2.23
C ILE A 96 4.39 -14.43 -2.99
N ILE A 97 3.08 -14.41 -2.74
CA ILE A 97 2.13 -15.28 -3.47
C ILE A 97 1.96 -14.81 -4.92
N GLU A 98 1.88 -13.49 -5.15
CA GLU A 98 1.64 -12.92 -6.49
C GLU A 98 2.91 -12.90 -7.36
N GLU A 99 4.07 -12.58 -6.81
CA GLU A 99 5.31 -12.28 -7.53
C GLU A 99 6.42 -13.31 -7.29
N GLY A 100 6.26 -14.17 -6.30
CA GLY A 100 7.27 -15.17 -5.91
C GLY A 100 8.09 -14.80 -4.69
N PRO A 101 8.98 -15.70 -4.22
CA PRO A 101 9.71 -15.55 -2.96
C PRO A 101 10.70 -14.37 -2.93
N GLU A 102 11.17 -13.93 -4.10
CA GLU A 102 12.10 -12.79 -4.26
C GLU A 102 11.38 -11.44 -4.42
N ALA A 103 10.09 -11.38 -4.10
CA ALA A 103 9.29 -10.18 -4.21
C ALA A 103 9.88 -9.02 -3.39
N THR A 104 10.10 -7.89 -4.05
CA THR A 104 10.62 -6.68 -3.42
C THR A 104 9.50 -5.82 -2.84
N PRO A 105 9.75 -5.01 -1.78
CA PRO A 105 8.77 -4.07 -1.27
C PRO A 105 8.31 -3.11 -2.36
N PRO A 106 7.03 -2.74 -2.40
CA PRO A 106 6.55 -1.73 -3.34
C PRO A 106 7.09 -0.35 -2.95
N GLU A 107 7.41 0.47 -3.94
CA GLU A 107 7.79 1.86 -3.71
C GLU A 107 6.57 2.67 -3.23
N ARG A 108 6.50 2.94 -1.93
CA ARG A 108 5.38 3.68 -1.30
C ARG A 108 5.84 4.94 -0.60
N MET A 109 4.97 5.93 -0.55
CA MET A 109 5.15 7.08 0.35
C MET A 109 4.91 6.66 1.79
N CYS A 110 5.64 7.24 2.74
CA CYS A 110 5.26 7.19 4.14
C CYS A 110 3.91 7.91 4.35
N HIS A 111 3.27 7.65 5.49
CA HIS A 111 1.94 8.19 5.80
C HIS A 111 1.87 9.72 5.66
N ASP A 112 2.85 10.45 6.18
CA ASP A 112 2.84 11.91 6.16
C ASP A 112 2.99 12.49 4.75
N CYS A 113 3.89 11.90 3.93
CA CYS A 113 4.02 12.30 2.53
C CYS A 113 2.74 12.00 1.73
N TYR A 114 2.10 10.87 2.00
CA TYR A 114 0.83 10.51 1.39
C TYR A 114 -0.31 11.48 1.79
N LEU A 115 -0.42 11.80 3.07
CA LEU A 115 -1.42 12.77 3.56
C LEU A 115 -1.22 14.13 2.91
N PHE A 116 0.02 14.65 2.94
CA PHE A 116 0.33 15.92 2.30
C PHE A 116 -0.05 15.91 0.82
N TYR A 117 0.38 14.88 0.08
CA TYR A 117 0.13 14.75 -1.35
C TYR A 117 -1.37 14.63 -1.68
N SER A 118 -2.14 13.88 -0.88
CA SER A 118 -3.57 13.67 -1.10
C SER A 118 -4.43 14.88 -0.78
N GLN A 119 -3.97 15.74 0.15
CA GLN A 119 -4.67 16.96 0.58
C GLN A 119 -4.23 18.21 -0.18
N THR A 120 -3.16 18.09 -0.98
CA THR A 120 -2.61 19.21 -1.75
C THR A 120 -3.18 19.20 -3.16
N GLU A 121 -3.60 20.36 -3.64
CA GLU A 121 -4.03 20.59 -5.01
C GLU A 121 -2.95 21.33 -5.81
N ASP A 122 -2.98 21.17 -7.12
CA ASP A 122 -2.12 21.91 -8.02
C ASP A 122 -2.51 23.40 -7.98
N ARG A 123 -1.52 24.29 -8.00
CA ARG A 123 -1.72 25.75 -7.88
C ARG A 123 -1.16 26.46 -9.10
N GLU A 124 -1.96 27.36 -9.65
CA GLU A 124 -1.52 28.29 -10.70
C GLU A 124 -0.76 29.46 -10.08
N ILE A 125 0.49 29.63 -10.48
CA ILE A 125 1.38 30.70 -10.00
C ILE A 125 1.70 31.64 -11.15
N ARG A 126 1.68 32.95 -10.89
CA ARG A 126 2.04 33.97 -11.88
C ARG A 126 3.49 33.82 -12.36
N CYS A 127 3.71 34.06 -13.63
CA CYS A 127 5.01 34.12 -14.22
C CYS A 127 5.92 35.16 -13.52
N ARG A 128 7.20 34.84 -13.33
CA ARG A 128 8.18 35.77 -12.74
C ARG A 128 8.54 36.94 -13.63
N ASN A 129 8.31 36.82 -14.94
CA ASN A 129 8.69 37.87 -15.90
C ASN A 129 7.72 39.03 -15.81
N ARG A 130 8.26 40.22 -15.57
CA ARG A 130 7.46 41.46 -15.50
C ARG A 130 6.71 41.69 -16.81
N GLY A 131 5.43 42.04 -16.71
CA GLY A 131 4.55 42.26 -17.87
C GLY A 131 4.01 40.97 -18.52
N CYS A 132 4.34 39.79 -18.01
CA CYS A 132 3.75 38.55 -18.45
C CYS A 132 2.53 38.21 -17.57
N GLU A 133 1.36 38.04 -18.20
CA GLU A 133 0.12 37.61 -17.53
C GLU A 133 -0.02 36.09 -17.43
N GLY A 134 0.92 35.33 -18.02
CA GLY A 134 0.92 33.88 -18.00
C GLY A 134 1.15 33.29 -16.61
N THR A 135 0.68 32.08 -16.41
CA THR A 135 0.85 31.29 -15.19
C THR A 135 1.64 30.01 -15.47
N TRP A 136 2.09 29.36 -14.43
CA TRP A 136 2.65 28.01 -14.47
C TRP A 136 2.08 27.20 -13.31
N THR A 137 1.93 25.90 -13.53
CA THR A 137 1.34 25.00 -12.55
C THR A 137 2.39 24.55 -11.53
N HIS A 138 2.22 24.91 -10.27
CA HIS A 138 2.96 24.37 -9.15
C HIS A 138 2.26 23.08 -8.67
N GLY A 139 2.58 21.96 -9.29
CA GLY A 139 1.95 20.68 -9.04
C GLY A 139 2.19 20.16 -7.62
N ARG A 140 1.29 19.33 -7.12
CA ARG A 140 1.34 18.75 -5.76
C ARG A 140 2.65 17.99 -5.47
N SER A 141 3.27 17.37 -6.47
CA SER A 141 4.58 16.73 -6.30
C SER A 141 5.67 17.76 -5.97
N ALA A 142 5.74 18.86 -6.73
CA ALA A 142 6.69 19.94 -6.46
C ALA A 142 6.42 20.62 -5.09
N GLN A 143 5.17 20.73 -4.68
CA GLN A 143 4.77 21.24 -3.37
C GLN A 143 5.24 20.30 -2.25
N LEU A 144 5.12 18.97 -2.43
CA LEU A 144 5.62 17.97 -1.48
C LEU A 144 7.13 18.07 -1.29
N HIS A 145 7.90 18.17 -2.37
CA HIS A 145 9.35 18.35 -2.29
C HIS A 145 9.72 19.68 -1.61
N ALA A 146 8.99 20.77 -1.89
CA ALA A 146 9.19 22.05 -1.21
C ALA A 146 8.91 21.96 0.28
N TRP A 147 7.83 21.28 0.66
CA TRP A 147 7.47 21.04 2.07
C TRP A 147 8.55 20.22 2.81
N LEU A 148 9.07 19.14 2.21
CA LEU A 148 10.13 18.34 2.80
C LEU A 148 11.42 19.13 3.03
N ARG A 149 11.75 20.08 2.14
CA ARG A 149 12.89 20.99 2.31
C ARG A 149 12.65 22.20 3.23
N GLY A 150 11.45 22.28 3.84
CA GLY A 150 11.07 23.41 4.69
C GLY A 150 10.84 24.72 3.93
N SER A 151 10.74 24.69 2.59
CA SER A 151 10.47 25.87 1.78
C SER A 151 8.96 26.01 1.54
N GLY A 152 8.33 26.97 2.24
CA GLY A 152 6.87 27.18 2.12
C GLY A 152 6.43 27.93 0.85
N ARG A 153 7.35 28.45 0.05
CA ARG A 153 7.05 29.24 -1.15
C ARG A 153 7.66 28.59 -2.39
N PRO A 154 6.91 28.56 -3.52
CA PRO A 154 7.47 28.10 -4.78
C PRO A 154 8.60 29.05 -5.25
N ALA A 155 9.65 28.46 -5.83
CA ALA A 155 10.68 29.25 -6.48
C ALA A 155 10.06 30.03 -7.67
N PRO A 156 10.40 31.32 -7.83
CA PRO A 156 9.92 32.09 -8.96
C PRO A 156 10.33 31.46 -10.29
N ARG A 157 9.36 31.11 -11.13
CA ARG A 157 9.59 30.44 -12.43
C ARG A 157 8.89 31.23 -13.57
N ALA A 158 9.48 31.17 -14.77
CA ALA A 158 8.83 31.62 -15.98
C ALA A 158 7.73 30.63 -16.41
N CYS A 159 6.63 31.09 -16.98
CA CYS A 159 5.64 30.23 -17.63
C CYS A 159 6.20 29.63 -18.92
N ASP A 160 5.59 28.57 -19.42
CA ASP A 160 6.10 27.80 -20.57
C ASP A 160 6.26 28.68 -21.83
N ALA A 161 5.29 29.55 -22.11
CA ALA A 161 5.39 30.53 -23.21
C ALA A 161 6.59 31.49 -23.09
N CYS A 162 7.01 31.83 -21.88
CA CYS A 162 8.21 32.64 -21.66
C CYS A 162 9.51 31.81 -21.78
N VAL A 163 9.45 30.53 -21.42
CA VAL A 163 10.58 29.59 -21.61
C VAL A 163 10.82 29.36 -23.08
N GLU A 164 9.78 29.05 -23.86
CA GLU A 164 9.84 28.88 -25.32
C GLU A 164 10.42 30.12 -26.03
N LYS A 165 9.97 31.31 -25.63
CA LYS A 165 10.54 32.55 -26.16
C LYS A 165 12.02 32.72 -25.83
N LEU A 166 12.44 32.31 -24.64
CA LEU A 166 13.83 32.41 -24.21
C LEU A 166 14.71 31.41 -25.00
N GLU A 167 14.22 30.20 -25.20
CA GLU A 167 14.91 29.15 -25.97
C GLU A 167 15.03 29.47 -27.45
N ALA A 168 14.05 30.21 -28.01
CA ALA A 168 14.09 30.68 -29.38
C ALA A 168 15.08 31.83 -29.62
N LEU A 169 15.65 32.46 -28.57
CA LEU A 169 16.63 33.50 -28.71
C LEU A 169 17.97 32.92 -29.13
N PRO A 170 18.69 33.56 -30.09
CA PRO A 170 20.02 33.13 -30.49
C PRO A 170 20.99 33.22 -29.32
N GLN A 171 21.67 32.10 -29.02
CA GLN A 171 22.68 32.07 -27.98
C GLN A 171 23.90 32.91 -28.42
N LYS A 172 24.17 33.99 -27.72
CA LYS A 172 25.43 34.74 -27.86
C LYS A 172 26.47 34.15 -26.92
N GLN A 173 27.56 33.62 -27.48
CA GLN A 173 28.77 33.38 -26.71
C GLN A 173 29.33 34.71 -26.23
N ILE A 174 29.35 34.91 -24.93
CA ILE A 174 30.03 36.06 -24.31
C ILE A 174 31.37 35.54 -23.86
N GLU A 175 32.44 36.07 -24.43
CA GLU A 175 33.80 35.81 -23.93
C GLU A 175 33.91 36.36 -22.50
N CYS A 176 34.42 35.51 -21.60
CA CYS A 176 34.64 35.91 -20.22
C CYS A 176 35.78 36.94 -20.21
N MET A 177 35.48 38.17 -19.82
CA MET A 177 36.46 39.23 -19.69
C MET A 177 37.17 39.24 -18.32
N VAL A 178 37.30 38.09 -17.67
CA VAL A 178 38.12 37.97 -16.44
C VAL A 178 39.51 37.52 -16.88
N PRO A 179 40.53 38.35 -16.66
CA PRO A 179 41.91 38.00 -16.96
C PRO A 179 42.46 36.87 -16.10
#